data_7150d4b1d06c645b74ea6f06ce466384
#
_entry.id   7150d4b1d06c645b74ea6f06ce466384
#
_cell.length_a   1.000
_cell.length_b   1.000
_cell.length_c   1.000
_cell.angle_alpha   90.00
_cell.angle_beta   90.00
_cell.angle_gamma   90.00
#
_symmetry.space_group_name_H-M   'P 1'
#
loop_
_entity.id
_entity.type
_entity.pdbx_description
1 polymer ?
#
loop_
_entity_poly.entity_id
_entity_poly.type
_entity_poly.pdbx_seq_one_letter_code
_entity_poly.pdbx_strand_id
1 'polypeptide(L)'
;MAMDRERIVDEALALLNEVGIDKLSTRKLAERLGVQQPALYWHFKNKSALLDAVNSAMLARYHTNRPQPGQDWVEFTYANARSIRSTLLAVRDGARLTAGTRPSTAEFADTEAVLQLYVDAGFSASEAFGIAISITRYVVGYVLEEQGERERDLLDSDADAQSDPMAEVAPYPLLSEALRSLVNLGTINTEQVFESGLTDMVEGMQVRLRGKM
;
A
#
# COMPACT_ATOMS: atom_id res chain seq x y z
N MET A 1 -15.48 -29.45 7.51
CA MET A 1 -15.92 -28.07 7.19
C MET A 1 -15.74 -27.87 5.69
N ALA A 2 -16.78 -27.44 4.98
CA ALA A 2 -16.69 -27.25 3.53
C ALA A 2 -15.61 -26.19 3.21
N MET A 3 -14.83 -26.45 2.17
CA MET A 3 -13.88 -25.48 1.62
C MET A 3 -14.69 -24.48 0.80
N ASP A 4 -14.75 -23.22 1.25
CA ASP A 4 -15.35 -22.13 0.52
C ASP A 4 -14.28 -21.12 0.07
N ARG A 5 -14.69 -20.16 -0.75
CA ARG A 5 -13.79 -19.17 -1.33
C ARG A 5 -13.16 -18.26 -0.27
N GLU A 6 -13.93 -17.90 0.75
CA GLU A 6 -13.50 -17.00 1.83
C GLU A 6 -12.41 -17.65 2.67
N ARG A 7 -12.58 -18.91 3.07
CA ARG A 7 -11.57 -19.67 3.81
C ARG A 7 -10.26 -19.81 3.02
N ILE A 8 -10.35 -20.05 1.71
CA ILE A 8 -9.13 -20.13 0.86
C ILE A 8 -8.40 -18.81 0.88
N VAL A 9 -9.10 -17.67 0.79
CA VAL A 9 -8.52 -16.33 0.82
C VAL A 9 -7.89 -16.01 2.18
N ASP A 10 -8.57 -16.35 3.27
CA ASP A 10 -8.05 -16.14 4.63
C ASP A 10 -6.77 -16.93 4.88
N GLU A 11 -6.74 -18.20 4.49
CA GLU A 11 -5.56 -19.04 4.61
C GLU A 11 -4.42 -18.59 3.68
N ALA A 12 -4.76 -18.05 2.49
CA ALA A 12 -3.77 -17.49 1.59
C ALA A 12 -3.15 -16.19 2.16
N LEU A 13 -3.96 -15.33 2.79
CA LEU A 13 -3.49 -14.12 3.46
C LEU A 13 -2.60 -14.47 4.68
N ALA A 14 -2.99 -15.46 5.47
CA ALA A 14 -2.17 -15.96 6.57
C ALA A 14 -0.84 -16.54 6.07
N LEU A 15 -0.88 -17.35 5.01
CA LEU A 15 0.33 -17.93 4.40
C LEU A 15 1.23 -16.86 3.80
N LEU A 16 0.66 -15.80 3.18
CA LEU A 16 1.43 -14.65 2.69
C LEU A 16 2.24 -14.01 3.81
N ASN A 17 1.63 -13.75 4.95
CA ASN A 17 2.32 -13.15 6.11
C ASN A 17 3.47 -14.03 6.64
N GLU A 18 3.32 -15.36 6.56
CA GLU A 18 4.34 -16.30 7.03
C GLU A 18 5.53 -16.41 6.07
N VAL A 19 5.25 -16.60 4.79
CA VAL A 19 6.30 -16.99 3.82
C VAL A 19 6.69 -15.89 2.83
N GLY A 20 5.91 -14.82 2.73
CA GLY A 20 6.07 -13.76 1.72
C GLY A 20 5.53 -14.16 0.34
N ILE A 21 5.42 -13.15 -0.55
CA ILE A 21 4.76 -13.30 -1.87
C ILE A 21 5.53 -14.23 -2.81
N ASP A 22 6.86 -14.26 -2.72
CA ASP A 22 7.71 -15.08 -3.59
C ASP A 22 7.55 -16.58 -3.28
N LYS A 23 7.39 -16.91 -2.00
CA LYS A 23 7.23 -18.29 -1.53
C LYS A 23 5.77 -18.73 -1.46
N LEU A 24 4.79 -17.82 -1.69
CA LEU A 24 3.38 -18.13 -1.76
C LEU A 24 3.07 -18.89 -3.07
N SER A 25 2.63 -20.14 -2.94
CA SER A 25 2.24 -20.99 -4.07
C SER A 25 0.91 -21.68 -3.81
N THR A 26 0.18 -21.96 -4.90
CA THR A 26 -1.09 -22.72 -4.82
C THR A 26 -0.87 -24.15 -4.27
N ARG A 27 0.32 -24.72 -4.45
CA ARG A 27 0.68 -26.02 -3.87
C ARG A 27 0.76 -25.91 -2.34
N LYS A 28 1.52 -24.95 -1.80
CA LYS A 28 1.63 -24.74 -0.33
C LYS A 28 0.28 -24.42 0.29
N LEU A 29 -0.54 -23.62 -0.40
CA LEU A 29 -1.88 -23.30 0.07
C LEU A 29 -2.77 -24.55 0.11
N ALA A 30 -2.73 -25.40 -0.91
CA ALA A 30 -3.47 -26.67 -0.92
C ALA A 30 -3.01 -27.62 0.20
N GLU A 31 -1.71 -27.75 0.41
CA GLU A 31 -1.12 -28.52 1.53
C GLU A 31 -1.65 -28.02 2.88
N ARG A 32 -1.66 -26.69 3.10
CA ARG A 32 -2.17 -26.06 4.33
C ARG A 32 -3.67 -26.28 4.55
N LEU A 33 -4.46 -26.25 3.47
CA LEU A 33 -5.90 -26.51 3.50
C LEU A 33 -6.25 -27.99 3.60
N GLY A 34 -5.28 -28.91 3.46
CA GLY A 34 -5.51 -30.35 3.48
C GLY A 34 -6.25 -30.85 2.23
N VAL A 35 -6.07 -30.20 1.07
CA VAL A 35 -6.75 -30.54 -0.19
C VAL A 35 -5.72 -30.75 -1.31
N GLN A 36 -6.21 -31.35 -2.43
CA GLN A 36 -5.42 -31.44 -3.64
C GLN A 36 -5.40 -30.07 -4.38
N GLN A 37 -4.26 -29.67 -4.94
CA GLN A 37 -4.11 -28.40 -5.65
C GLN A 37 -5.20 -28.14 -6.72
N PRO A 38 -5.68 -29.11 -7.52
CA PRO A 38 -6.77 -28.88 -8.46
C PRO A 38 -8.07 -28.36 -7.82
N ALA A 39 -8.33 -28.67 -6.54
CA ALA A 39 -9.52 -28.18 -5.85
C ALA A 39 -9.55 -26.64 -5.73
N LEU A 40 -8.40 -25.97 -5.68
CA LEU A 40 -8.32 -24.51 -5.65
C LEU A 40 -8.79 -23.89 -6.97
N TYR A 41 -8.58 -24.57 -8.09
CA TYR A 41 -8.94 -24.05 -9.42
C TYR A 41 -10.44 -24.07 -9.69
N TRP A 42 -11.24 -24.75 -8.87
CA TRP A 42 -12.70 -24.61 -8.87
C TRP A 42 -13.16 -23.27 -8.34
N HIS A 43 -12.36 -22.62 -7.47
CA HIS A 43 -12.66 -21.33 -6.85
C HIS A 43 -11.92 -20.16 -7.53
N PHE A 44 -10.72 -20.41 -8.07
CA PHE A 44 -9.86 -19.38 -8.67
C PHE A 44 -9.26 -19.86 -9.98
N LYS A 45 -9.56 -19.15 -11.05
CA LYS A 45 -9.11 -19.51 -12.42
C LYS A 45 -7.58 -19.71 -12.51
N ASN A 46 -6.80 -18.96 -11.75
CA ASN A 46 -5.33 -18.98 -11.72
C ASN A 46 -4.81 -18.31 -10.45
N LYS A 47 -3.48 -18.30 -10.27
CA LYS A 47 -2.83 -17.64 -9.13
C LYS A 47 -3.13 -16.12 -9.08
N SER A 48 -3.20 -15.43 -10.20
CA SER A 48 -3.52 -13.99 -10.22
C SER A 48 -4.91 -13.72 -9.66
N ALA A 49 -5.94 -14.51 -10.05
CA ALA A 49 -7.29 -14.36 -9.52
C ALA A 49 -7.38 -14.66 -8.00
N LEU A 50 -6.52 -15.54 -7.50
CA LEU A 50 -6.38 -15.74 -6.05
C LEU A 50 -5.74 -14.52 -5.39
N LEU A 51 -4.66 -13.98 -5.95
CA LEU A 51 -3.98 -12.79 -5.40
C LEU A 51 -4.87 -11.55 -5.45
N ASP A 52 -5.68 -11.37 -6.52
CA ASP A 52 -6.70 -10.31 -6.58
C ASP A 52 -7.68 -10.42 -5.40
N ALA A 53 -8.17 -11.63 -5.12
CA ALA A 53 -9.08 -11.85 -4.00
C ALA A 53 -8.41 -11.66 -2.63
N VAL A 54 -7.14 -12.04 -2.48
CA VAL A 54 -6.36 -11.81 -1.26
C VAL A 54 -6.14 -10.32 -1.02
N ASN A 55 -5.83 -9.55 -2.07
CA ASN A 55 -5.72 -8.10 -1.99
C ASN A 55 -7.04 -7.44 -1.59
N SER A 56 -8.15 -7.82 -2.22
CA SER A 56 -9.49 -7.33 -1.85
C SER A 56 -9.83 -7.63 -0.39
N ALA A 57 -9.51 -8.83 0.10
CA ALA A 57 -9.73 -9.21 1.50
C ALA A 57 -8.84 -8.42 2.47
N MET A 58 -7.58 -8.16 2.11
CA MET A 58 -6.68 -7.29 2.88
C MET A 58 -7.25 -5.88 2.99
N LEU A 59 -7.66 -5.29 1.86
CA LEU A 59 -8.26 -3.95 1.85
C LEU A 59 -9.56 -3.91 2.65
N ALA A 60 -10.46 -4.88 2.47
CA ALA A 60 -11.71 -4.95 3.22
C ALA A 60 -11.51 -5.07 4.74
N ARG A 61 -10.44 -5.77 5.17
CA ARG A 61 -10.14 -6.02 6.59
C ARG A 61 -9.46 -4.85 7.28
N TYR A 62 -8.54 -4.18 6.63
CA TYR A 62 -7.65 -3.20 7.25
C TYR A 62 -7.88 -1.76 6.78
N HIS A 63 -8.35 -1.55 5.55
CA HIS A 63 -8.66 -0.22 5.04
C HIS A 63 -10.10 0.14 5.36
N THR A 64 -10.29 0.86 6.46
CA THR A 64 -11.62 1.20 7.00
C THR A 64 -12.07 2.61 6.68
N ASN A 65 -11.20 3.44 6.08
CA ASN A 65 -11.54 4.82 5.75
C ASN A 65 -12.49 4.86 4.54
N ARG A 66 -13.67 5.41 4.75
CA ARG A 66 -14.70 5.59 3.71
C ARG A 66 -15.18 7.04 3.74
N PRO A 67 -15.47 7.65 2.57
CA PRO A 67 -16.01 8.99 2.51
C PRO A 67 -17.31 9.11 3.31
N GLN A 68 -17.46 10.20 4.05
CA GLN A 68 -18.69 10.51 4.76
C GLN A 68 -19.42 11.67 4.08
N PRO A 69 -20.77 11.71 4.11
CA PRO A 69 -21.53 12.82 3.56
C PRO A 69 -21.08 14.16 4.15
N GLY A 70 -20.71 15.11 3.28
CA GLY A 70 -20.27 16.44 3.71
C GLY A 70 -18.85 16.52 4.28
N GLN A 71 -18.08 15.44 4.20
CA GLN A 71 -16.68 15.45 4.62
C GLN A 71 -15.83 16.34 3.71
N ASP A 72 -14.88 17.07 4.28
CA ASP A 72 -13.90 17.82 3.53
C ASP A 72 -12.96 16.87 2.75
N TRP A 73 -12.81 17.12 1.45
CA TRP A 73 -12.02 16.27 0.57
C TRP A 73 -10.52 16.29 0.91
N VAL A 74 -10.00 17.40 1.46
CA VAL A 74 -8.60 17.51 1.89
C VAL A 74 -8.36 16.61 3.09
N GLU A 75 -9.22 16.72 4.11
CA GLU A 75 -9.18 15.88 5.31
C GLU A 75 -9.29 14.40 4.93
N PHE A 76 -10.26 14.06 4.06
CA PHE A 76 -10.42 12.71 3.56
C PHE A 76 -9.15 12.20 2.87
N THR A 77 -8.54 13.00 2.00
CA THR A 77 -7.35 12.59 1.22
C THR A 77 -6.19 12.19 2.14
N TYR A 78 -5.91 13.00 3.17
CA TYR A 78 -4.88 12.67 4.17
C TYR A 78 -5.24 11.39 4.95
N ALA A 79 -6.45 11.30 5.47
CA ALA A 79 -6.90 10.13 6.22
C ALA A 79 -6.88 8.87 5.38
N ASN A 80 -7.29 8.96 4.11
CA ASN A 80 -7.31 7.85 3.17
C ASN A 80 -5.91 7.35 2.83
N ALA A 81 -4.97 8.25 2.52
CA ALA A 81 -3.58 7.91 2.23
C ALA A 81 -2.92 7.20 3.43
N ARG A 82 -3.10 7.73 4.64
CA ARG A 82 -2.59 7.10 5.88
C ARG A 82 -3.23 5.74 6.14
N SER A 83 -4.54 5.61 5.90
CA SER A 83 -5.25 4.33 6.05
C SER A 83 -4.75 3.28 5.05
N ILE A 84 -4.53 3.65 3.78
CA ILE A 84 -3.94 2.75 2.78
C ILE A 84 -2.54 2.34 3.23
N ARG A 85 -1.67 3.29 3.61
CA ARG A 85 -0.30 3.00 4.07
C ARG A 85 -0.31 2.02 5.25
N SER A 86 -1.12 2.30 6.28
CA SER A 86 -1.27 1.41 7.44
C SER A 86 -1.72 0.00 7.04
N THR A 87 -2.67 -0.10 6.10
CA THR A 87 -3.16 -1.37 5.58
C THR A 87 -2.06 -2.18 4.91
N LEU A 88 -1.28 -1.53 4.04
CA LEU A 88 -0.21 -2.20 3.29
C LEU A 88 0.95 -2.61 4.22
N LEU A 89 1.24 -1.82 5.25
CA LEU A 89 2.26 -2.14 6.25
C LEU A 89 1.84 -3.25 7.22
N ALA A 90 0.53 -3.45 7.41
CA ALA A 90 -0.01 -4.51 8.29
C ALA A 90 0.17 -5.92 7.71
N VAL A 91 0.45 -6.04 6.41
CA VAL A 91 0.59 -7.31 5.71
C VAL A 91 1.97 -7.41 5.07
N ARG A 92 2.65 -8.54 5.28
CA ARG A 92 3.92 -8.82 4.62
C ARG A 92 3.76 -8.74 3.10
N ASP A 93 4.65 -8.01 2.44
CA ASP A 93 4.56 -7.75 0.99
C ASP A 93 3.24 -7.09 0.53
N GLY A 94 2.52 -6.39 1.41
CA GLY A 94 1.22 -5.80 1.10
C GLY A 94 1.27 -4.83 -0.08
N ALA A 95 2.33 -4.01 -0.19
CA ALA A 95 2.53 -3.13 -1.35
C ALA A 95 2.81 -3.92 -2.63
N ARG A 96 3.63 -4.97 -2.58
CA ARG A 96 3.90 -5.85 -3.73
C ARG A 96 2.64 -6.60 -4.18
N LEU A 97 1.82 -7.06 -3.24
CA LEU A 97 0.53 -7.68 -3.53
C LEU A 97 -0.37 -6.69 -4.26
N THR A 98 -0.55 -5.48 -3.73
CA THR A 98 -1.43 -4.45 -4.30
C THR A 98 -0.95 -4.00 -5.68
N ALA A 99 0.35 -3.79 -5.88
CA ALA A 99 0.92 -3.39 -7.18
C ALA A 99 0.71 -4.44 -8.28
N GLY A 100 0.61 -5.72 -7.91
CA GLY A 100 0.44 -6.84 -8.85
C GLY A 100 -1.01 -7.25 -9.12
N THR A 101 -2.00 -6.60 -8.50
CA THR A 101 -3.42 -7.01 -8.54
C THR A 101 -4.31 -5.97 -9.22
N ARG A 102 -5.54 -6.40 -9.53
CA ARG A 102 -6.57 -5.56 -10.12
C ARG A 102 -7.74 -5.40 -9.16
N PRO A 103 -8.38 -4.21 -9.11
CA PRO A 103 -9.59 -4.02 -8.33
C PRO A 103 -10.69 -5.00 -8.75
N SER A 104 -11.40 -5.53 -7.79
CA SER A 104 -12.60 -6.34 -8.02
C SER A 104 -13.83 -5.46 -8.20
N THR A 105 -14.89 -6.01 -8.79
CA THR A 105 -16.17 -5.29 -8.92
C THR A 105 -16.78 -4.91 -7.57
N ALA A 106 -16.45 -5.62 -6.49
CA ALA A 106 -16.90 -5.29 -5.14
C ALA A 106 -16.32 -3.95 -4.64
N GLU A 107 -15.16 -3.52 -5.15
CA GLU A 107 -14.51 -2.27 -4.79
C GLU A 107 -15.01 -1.05 -5.60
N PHE A 108 -15.82 -1.28 -6.64
CA PHE A 108 -16.29 -0.19 -7.49
C PHE A 108 -17.22 0.79 -6.77
N ALA A 109 -18.05 0.32 -5.86
CA ALA A 109 -18.92 1.18 -5.05
C ALA A 109 -18.11 2.12 -4.12
N ASP A 110 -17.07 1.59 -3.50
CA ASP A 110 -16.16 2.40 -2.66
C ASP A 110 -15.39 3.41 -3.53
N THR A 111 -14.93 2.99 -4.70
CA THR A 111 -14.27 3.89 -5.67
C THR A 111 -15.21 5.01 -6.10
N GLU A 112 -16.45 4.69 -6.46
CA GLU A 112 -17.46 5.67 -6.85
C GLU A 112 -17.72 6.70 -5.75
N ALA A 113 -17.82 6.27 -4.49
CA ALA A 113 -17.99 7.17 -3.35
C ALA A 113 -16.79 8.13 -3.20
N VAL A 114 -15.57 7.65 -3.39
CA VAL A 114 -14.35 8.48 -3.38
C VAL A 114 -14.38 9.50 -4.53
N LEU A 115 -14.77 9.07 -5.74
CA LEU A 115 -14.86 9.98 -6.89
C LEU A 115 -15.93 11.05 -6.67
N GLN A 116 -17.09 10.69 -6.11
CA GLN A 116 -18.17 11.63 -5.81
C GLN A 116 -17.71 12.72 -4.84
N LEU A 117 -16.95 12.37 -3.80
CA LEU A 117 -16.39 13.35 -2.86
C LEU A 117 -15.54 14.42 -3.57
N TYR A 118 -14.67 14.02 -4.50
CA TYR A 118 -13.87 14.97 -5.27
C TYR A 118 -14.70 15.78 -6.28
N VAL A 119 -15.72 15.15 -6.88
CA VAL A 119 -16.64 15.84 -7.81
C VAL A 119 -17.45 16.89 -7.08
N ASP A 120 -17.94 16.61 -5.88
CA ASP A 120 -18.68 17.56 -5.03
C ASP A 120 -17.79 18.75 -4.63
N ALA A 121 -16.47 18.54 -4.52
CA ALA A 121 -15.50 19.60 -4.29
C ALA A 121 -15.21 20.48 -5.53
N GLY A 122 -15.67 20.07 -6.74
CA GLY A 122 -15.51 20.83 -7.99
C GLY A 122 -14.49 20.26 -8.99
N PHE A 123 -13.96 19.07 -8.76
CA PHE A 123 -13.15 18.36 -9.77
C PHE A 123 -14.06 17.68 -10.79
N SER A 124 -13.61 17.56 -12.03
CA SER A 124 -14.30 16.67 -12.99
C SER A 124 -14.10 15.22 -12.61
N ALA A 125 -14.96 14.30 -13.07
CA ALA A 125 -14.83 12.87 -12.81
C ALA A 125 -13.47 12.30 -13.26
N SER A 126 -12.93 12.78 -14.37
CA SER A 126 -11.60 12.39 -14.87
C SER A 126 -10.48 12.84 -13.94
N GLU A 127 -10.56 14.06 -13.40
CA GLU A 127 -9.58 14.55 -12.43
C GLU A 127 -9.69 13.82 -11.09
N ALA A 128 -10.92 13.58 -10.61
CA ALA A 128 -11.18 12.79 -9.41
C ALA A 128 -10.55 11.40 -9.52
N PHE A 129 -10.72 10.72 -10.64
CA PHE A 129 -10.10 9.42 -10.90
C PHE A 129 -8.57 9.51 -10.96
N GLY A 130 -8.04 10.54 -11.65
CA GLY A 130 -6.60 10.82 -11.68
C GLY A 130 -6.01 11.05 -10.29
N ILE A 131 -6.70 11.80 -9.42
CA ILE A 131 -6.32 12.03 -8.03
C ILE A 131 -6.28 10.70 -7.26
N ALA A 132 -7.37 9.93 -7.30
CA ALA A 132 -7.46 8.66 -6.59
C ALA A 132 -6.32 7.68 -6.99
N ILE A 133 -6.04 7.58 -8.29
CA ILE A 133 -4.92 6.75 -8.79
C ILE A 133 -3.57 7.30 -8.31
N SER A 134 -3.35 8.62 -8.37
CA SER A 134 -2.07 9.23 -8.03
C SER A 134 -1.75 9.03 -6.54
N ILE A 135 -2.71 9.26 -5.65
CA ILE A 135 -2.57 9.04 -4.22
C ILE A 135 -2.29 7.56 -3.93
N THR A 136 -3.05 6.65 -4.53
CA THR A 136 -2.83 5.20 -4.31
C THR A 136 -1.43 4.79 -4.77
N ARG A 137 -0.97 5.24 -5.93
CA ARG A 137 0.37 4.90 -6.44
C ARG A 137 1.49 5.52 -5.62
N TYR A 138 1.31 6.74 -5.13
CA TYR A 138 2.22 7.36 -4.20
C TYR A 138 2.40 6.50 -2.94
N VAL A 139 1.29 6.11 -2.31
CA VAL A 139 1.31 5.29 -1.10
C VAL A 139 1.91 3.91 -1.35
N VAL A 140 1.51 3.24 -2.44
CA VAL A 140 2.03 1.91 -2.79
C VAL A 140 3.54 1.95 -3.03
N GLY A 141 4.03 2.94 -3.80
CA GLY A 141 5.46 3.11 -4.06
C GLY A 141 6.23 3.38 -2.77
N TYR A 142 5.70 4.24 -1.91
CA TYR A 142 6.31 4.59 -0.63
C TYR A 142 6.44 3.36 0.30
N VAL A 143 5.35 2.61 0.47
CA VAL A 143 5.35 1.39 1.30
C VAL A 143 6.23 0.30 0.71
N LEU A 144 6.34 0.23 -0.63
CA LEU A 144 7.23 -0.73 -1.29
C LEU A 144 8.69 -0.50 -0.87
N GLU A 145 9.14 0.76 -0.84
CA GLU A 145 10.49 1.11 -0.36
C GLU A 145 10.63 0.82 1.14
N GLU A 146 9.66 1.22 1.98
CA GLU A 146 9.69 0.93 3.42
C GLU A 146 9.77 -0.57 3.73
N GLN A 147 9.04 -1.40 2.99
CA GLN A 147 9.09 -2.86 3.16
C GLN A 147 10.42 -3.44 2.68
N GLY A 148 10.98 -2.89 1.59
CA GLY A 148 12.29 -3.28 1.07
C GLY A 148 13.44 -2.89 2.00
N GLU A 149 13.39 -1.72 2.63
CA GLU A 149 14.36 -1.27 3.63
C GLU A 149 14.36 -2.21 4.84
N ARG A 150 13.18 -2.50 5.41
CA ARG A 150 13.05 -3.43 6.53
C ARG A 150 13.58 -4.83 6.23
N GLU A 151 13.39 -5.31 5.00
CA GLU A 151 13.92 -6.62 4.60
C GLU A 151 15.46 -6.60 4.50
N ARG A 152 16.06 -5.51 3.99
CA ARG A 152 17.51 -5.33 3.97
C ARG A 152 18.09 -5.26 5.37
N ASP A 153 17.51 -4.45 6.27
CA ASP A 153 17.96 -4.31 7.66
C ASP A 153 17.99 -5.66 8.39
N LEU A 154 17.01 -6.53 8.12
CA LEU A 154 16.97 -7.88 8.68
C LEU A 154 18.06 -8.79 8.12
N LEU A 155 18.48 -8.59 6.87
CA LEU A 155 19.56 -9.37 6.26
C LEU A 155 20.94 -8.85 6.66
N ASP A 156 21.08 -7.55 6.84
CA ASP A 156 22.34 -6.89 7.17
C ASP A 156 22.64 -6.90 8.68
N SER A 157 21.69 -7.29 9.53
CA SER A 157 21.89 -7.41 10.99
C SER A 157 23.02 -8.34 11.39
N ASP A 158 23.46 -9.24 10.50
CA ASP A 158 24.58 -10.16 10.69
C ASP A 158 25.89 -9.68 10.00
N ALA A 159 25.84 -8.57 9.23
CA ALA A 159 27.03 -8.01 8.60
C ALA A 159 27.67 -6.96 9.53
N ASP A 160 28.98 -7.04 9.69
CA ASP A 160 29.78 -6.10 10.51
C ASP A 160 29.45 -4.64 10.13
N ALA A 161 28.60 -4.00 10.91
CA ALA A 161 28.23 -2.59 10.78
C ALA A 161 29.42 -1.70 11.20
N GLN A 162 30.46 -1.60 10.36
CA GLN A 162 31.66 -0.81 10.64
C GLN A 162 31.76 0.48 9.79
N SER A 163 30.82 0.76 8.88
CA SER A 163 30.83 2.02 8.14
C SER A 163 29.90 3.04 8.83
N ASP A 164 30.43 4.22 9.14
CA ASP A 164 29.61 5.38 9.51
C ASP A 164 29.03 5.99 8.21
N PRO A 165 27.71 5.87 7.95
CA PRO A 165 27.11 6.42 6.74
C PRO A 165 27.34 7.94 6.61
N MET A 166 27.49 8.65 7.73
CA MET A 166 27.76 10.08 7.71
C MET A 166 29.20 10.41 7.29
N ALA A 167 30.16 9.50 7.53
CA ALA A 167 31.52 9.69 7.05
C ALA A 167 31.60 9.54 5.52
N GLU A 168 30.83 8.66 4.92
CA GLU A 168 30.80 8.46 3.47
C GLU A 168 30.24 9.66 2.73
N VAL A 169 29.26 10.37 3.30
CA VAL A 169 28.63 11.56 2.71
C VAL A 169 29.34 12.86 3.06
N ALA A 170 30.36 12.86 3.93
CA ALA A 170 31.08 14.04 4.35
C ALA A 170 31.66 14.89 3.19
N PRO A 171 32.13 14.31 2.04
CA PRO A 171 32.57 15.09 0.88
C PRO A 171 31.44 15.86 0.15
N TYR A 172 30.17 15.58 0.46
CA TYR A 172 29.00 16.10 -0.22
C TYR A 172 28.18 17.00 0.74
N PRO A 173 28.44 18.31 0.81
CA PRO A 173 27.92 19.19 1.87
C PRO A 173 26.39 19.26 1.90
N LEU A 174 25.73 19.39 0.75
CA LEU A 174 24.27 19.45 0.69
C LEU A 174 23.61 18.12 1.10
N LEU A 175 24.19 17.00 0.69
CA LEU A 175 23.71 15.67 1.09
C LEU A 175 23.90 15.46 2.59
N SER A 176 25.05 15.84 3.12
CA SER A 176 25.35 15.78 4.56
C SER A 176 24.38 16.63 5.39
N GLU A 177 24.06 17.84 4.92
CA GLU A 177 23.10 18.73 5.58
C GLU A 177 21.68 18.13 5.54
N ALA A 178 21.23 17.66 4.37
CA ALA A 178 19.91 17.07 4.18
C ALA A 178 19.73 15.81 5.05
N LEU A 179 20.71 14.92 5.06
CA LEU A 179 20.66 13.71 5.86
C LEU A 179 20.64 13.99 7.38
N ARG A 180 21.40 15.00 7.85
CA ARG A 180 21.33 15.38 9.28
C ARG A 180 19.94 15.85 9.70
N SER A 181 19.17 16.46 8.80
CA SER A 181 17.80 16.92 9.09
C SER A 181 16.75 15.84 9.01
N LEU A 182 16.96 14.84 8.15
CA LEU A 182 15.98 13.77 7.88
C LEU A 182 16.29 12.45 8.60
N VAL A 183 17.54 12.24 9.04
CA VAL A 183 17.95 11.01 9.70
C VAL A 183 17.69 11.13 11.20
N ASN A 184 16.94 10.18 11.74
CA ASN A 184 16.74 9.99 13.17
C ASN A 184 17.29 8.60 13.56
N LEU A 185 18.22 8.58 14.52
CA LEU A 185 18.85 7.35 14.99
C LEU A 185 19.48 6.47 13.87
N GLY A 186 20.01 7.11 12.81
CA GLY A 186 20.69 6.40 11.72
C GLY A 186 19.78 6.01 10.55
N THR A 187 18.47 6.23 10.63
CA THR A 187 17.51 5.95 9.56
C THR A 187 16.77 7.21 9.11
N ILE A 188 16.38 7.27 7.84
CA ILE A 188 15.55 8.36 7.33
C ILE A 188 14.20 8.34 8.06
N ASN A 189 13.71 9.53 8.47
CA ASN A 189 12.37 9.66 9.04
C ASN A 189 11.32 9.53 7.92
N THR A 190 10.99 8.28 7.59
CA THR A 190 10.06 7.91 6.52
C THR A 190 8.68 8.52 6.73
N GLU A 191 8.20 8.65 7.96
CA GLU A 191 6.92 9.30 8.28
C GLU A 191 6.92 10.77 7.87
N GLN A 192 7.97 11.52 8.25
CA GLN A 192 8.07 12.93 7.90
C GLN A 192 8.14 13.16 6.39
N VAL A 193 8.90 12.34 5.67
CA VAL A 193 9.03 12.46 4.20
C VAL A 193 7.73 12.07 3.51
N PHE A 194 7.04 11.03 3.99
CA PHE A 194 5.71 10.65 3.50
C PHE A 194 4.69 11.78 3.66
N GLU A 195 4.59 12.37 4.85
CA GLU A 195 3.64 13.44 5.11
C GLU A 195 3.95 14.71 4.30
N SER A 196 5.23 15.05 4.12
CA SER A 196 5.63 16.18 3.29
C SER A 196 5.23 16.00 1.83
N GLY A 197 5.54 14.86 1.22
CA GLY A 197 5.16 14.60 -0.16
C GLY A 197 3.65 14.52 -0.37
N LEU A 198 2.92 13.97 0.59
CA LEU A 198 1.45 13.97 0.56
C LEU A 198 0.90 15.40 0.63
N THR A 199 1.49 16.26 1.46
CA THR A 199 1.11 17.67 1.59
C THR A 199 1.33 18.41 0.27
N ASP A 200 2.48 18.26 -0.35
CA ASP A 200 2.78 18.89 -1.65
C ASP A 200 1.76 18.48 -2.73
N MET A 201 1.35 17.20 -2.74
CA MET A 201 0.31 16.71 -3.66
C MET A 201 -1.04 17.37 -3.38
N VAL A 202 -1.48 17.43 -2.13
CA VAL A 202 -2.79 18.00 -1.76
C VAL A 202 -2.83 19.51 -2.01
N GLU A 203 -1.77 20.24 -1.67
CA GLU A 203 -1.65 21.67 -1.96
C GLU A 203 -1.71 21.96 -3.47
N GLY A 204 -1.02 21.15 -4.29
CA GLY A 204 -1.11 21.22 -5.74
C GLY A 204 -2.52 20.99 -6.28
N MET A 205 -3.29 20.09 -5.67
CA MET A 205 -4.71 19.88 -6.00
C MET A 205 -5.56 21.09 -5.62
N GLN A 206 -5.36 21.67 -4.44
CA GLN A 206 -6.07 22.88 -4.00
C GLN A 206 -5.79 24.08 -4.92
N VAL A 207 -4.54 24.26 -5.37
CA VAL A 207 -4.17 25.33 -6.33
C VAL A 207 -4.92 25.15 -7.64
N ARG A 208 -4.97 23.91 -8.18
CA ARG A 208 -5.73 23.63 -9.42
C ARG A 208 -7.23 23.91 -9.27
N LEU A 209 -7.81 23.58 -8.13
CA LEU A 209 -9.23 23.81 -7.88
C LEU A 209 -9.54 25.29 -7.79
N ARG A 210 -8.74 26.09 -7.09
CA ARG A 210 -8.87 27.56 -7.02
C ARG A 210 -8.77 28.24 -8.38
N GLY A 211 -7.93 27.72 -9.27
CA GLY A 211 -7.78 28.26 -10.63
C GLY A 211 -8.98 28.02 -11.57
N LYS A 212 -9.98 27.26 -11.12
CA LYS A 212 -11.23 27.00 -11.87
C LYS A 212 -12.41 27.88 -11.41
N MET A 213 -12.31 28.46 -10.23
CA MET A 213 -13.29 29.40 -9.68
C MET A 213 -13.00 30.83 -10.17
#